data_37cf215bfa373b21d07cf33c1704c2bc
#
_entry.id   37cf215bfa373b21d07cf33c1704c2bc
#
_cell.length_a   1.000
_cell.length_b   1.000
_cell.length_c   1.000
_cell.angle_alpha   90.00
_cell.angle_beta   90.00
_cell.angle_gamma   90.00
#
_symmetry.space_group_name_H-M   'P 1'
#
loop_
_entity.id
_entity.type
_entity.pdbx_description
1 polymer ?
#
loop_
_entity_poly.entity_id
_entity_poly.type
_entity_poly.pdbx_seq_one_letter_code
_entity_poly.pdbx_strand_id
1 'polypeptide(L)' 'MPSRTSNDRLPLMDLPGVAERLGVNHRHVRRLVAERRIPYLKWRHLLRFDPAEIDAWLDVNRRPPAA' A
#
# COMPACT_ATOMS: atom_id res chain seq x y z
N MET A 1 7.22 -24.04 -7.94
CA MET A 1 7.13 -23.48 -7.64
C MET A 1 6.55 -22.95 -7.47
N PRO A 2 6.46 -22.65 -7.42
CA PRO A 2 6.02 -22.01 -7.10
C PRO A 2 5.42 -21.40 -7.01
N SER A 3 5.34 -21.29 -7.01
CA SER A 3 4.97 -20.62 -6.88
C SER A 3 4.37 -20.20 -6.49
N ARG A 4 4.44 -20.21 -6.35
CA ARG A 4 4.17 -19.66 -5.91
C ARG A 4 3.47 -19.01 -5.41
N THR A 5 3.48 -19.49 -4.93
CA THR A 5 3.25 -18.36 -4.07
C THR A 5 2.60 -17.19 -4.77
N SER A 6 3.03 -16.90 -5.91
CA SER A 6 2.47 -15.77 -6.65
C SER A 6 0.97 -15.93 -6.86
N ASN A 7 0.51 -17.14 -6.85
CA ASN A 7 -0.91 -17.41 -7.06
C ASN A 7 -1.76 -16.94 -5.91
N ASP A 8 -1.17 -16.86 -4.73
CA ASP A 8 -1.91 -16.45 -3.54
C ASP A 8 -1.80 -14.96 -3.30
N ARG A 9 -0.98 -14.28 -4.09
CA ARG A 9 -0.75 -12.87 -3.89
C ARG A 9 -1.58 -12.07 -4.87
N LEU A 10 -2.15 -10.99 -4.35
CA LEU A 10 -2.77 -10.02 -5.21
C LEU A 10 -1.69 -9.26 -5.96
N PRO A 11 -2.00 -8.80 -7.18
CA PRO A 11 -1.03 -7.98 -7.90
C PRO A 11 -0.64 -6.74 -7.10
N LEU A 12 0.57 -6.29 -7.31
CA LEU A 12 1.02 -5.06 -6.68
C LEU A 12 0.17 -3.90 -7.19
N MET A 13 -0.08 -2.94 -6.32
CA MET A 13 -0.86 -1.77 -6.66
C MET A 13 0.05 -0.63 -7.06
N ASP A 14 -0.44 0.22 -7.95
CA ASP A 14 0.26 1.45 -8.26
C ASP A 14 -0.28 2.56 -7.36
N LEU A 15 0.28 3.76 -7.51
CA LEU A 15 -0.08 4.87 -6.66
C LEU A 15 -1.56 5.26 -6.79
N PRO A 16 -2.13 5.35 -8.00
CA PRO A 16 -3.55 5.62 -8.11
C PRO A 16 -4.41 4.58 -7.42
N GLY A 17 -4.02 3.30 -7.50
CA GLY A 17 -4.76 2.24 -6.85
C GLY A 17 -4.78 2.38 -5.35
N VAL A 18 -3.62 2.73 -4.76
CA VAL A 18 -3.55 2.96 -3.33
C VAL A 18 -4.38 4.17 -2.93
N ALA A 19 -4.29 5.25 -3.71
CA ALA A 19 -5.05 6.45 -3.40
C ALA A 19 -6.55 6.16 -3.39
N GLU A 20 -7.00 5.36 -4.34
CA GLU A 20 -8.40 4.98 -4.39
C GLU A 20 -8.79 4.14 -3.18
N ARG A 21 -7.92 3.18 -2.83
CA ARG A 21 -8.21 2.31 -1.69
C ARG A 21 -8.27 3.09 -0.39
N LEU A 22 -7.41 4.09 -0.23
CA LEU A 22 -7.38 4.90 0.97
C LEU A 22 -8.43 6.01 0.96
N GLY A 23 -8.99 6.32 -0.21
CA GLY A 23 -9.95 7.40 -0.32
C GLY A 23 -9.31 8.77 -0.23
N VAL A 24 -8.08 8.90 -0.73
CA VAL A 24 -7.35 10.16 -0.69
C VAL A 24 -6.85 10.49 -2.09
N ASN A 25 -6.34 11.71 -2.27
CA ASN A 25 -5.82 12.07 -3.58
C ASN A 25 -4.37 11.57 -3.72
N HIS A 26 -3.88 11.62 -4.96
CA HIS A 26 -2.55 11.09 -5.27
C HIS A 26 -1.45 11.87 -4.55
N ARG A 27 -1.64 13.17 -4.38
CA ARG A 27 -0.65 14.00 -3.70
C ARG A 27 -0.46 13.54 -2.27
N HIS A 28 -1.54 13.14 -1.62
CA HIS A 28 -1.45 12.66 -0.24
C HIS A 28 -0.60 11.39 -0.16
N VAL A 29 -0.82 10.46 -1.09
CA VAL A 29 -0.04 9.22 -1.10
C VAL A 29 1.43 9.53 -1.38
N ARG A 30 1.70 10.45 -2.31
CA ARG A 30 3.08 10.82 -2.59
C ARG A 30 3.77 11.39 -1.37
N ARG A 31 3.05 12.16 -0.58
CA ARG A 31 3.61 12.70 0.65
C ARG A 31 3.93 11.57 1.63
N LEU A 32 3.02 10.62 1.78
CA LEU A 32 3.27 9.49 2.68
C LEU A 32 4.52 8.72 2.25
N VAL A 33 4.70 8.52 0.96
CA VAL A 33 5.88 7.84 0.46
C VAL A 33 7.13 8.67 0.71
N ALA A 34 7.07 9.96 0.44
CA ALA A 34 8.22 10.84 0.63
C ALA A 34 8.64 10.88 2.10
N GLU A 35 7.69 10.79 3.00
CA GLU A 35 7.96 10.80 4.43
C GLU A 35 8.18 9.39 4.99
N ARG A 36 8.13 8.38 4.12
CA ARG A 36 8.33 6.99 4.51
C ARG A 36 7.38 6.54 5.59
N ARG A 37 6.13 6.95 5.46
CA ARG A 37 5.09 6.63 6.43
C ARG A 37 4.13 5.57 5.94
N ILE A 38 4.38 5.01 4.76
CA ILE A 38 3.55 3.98 4.18
C ILE A 38 4.48 2.95 3.55
N PRO A 39 4.18 1.66 3.68
CA PRO A 39 5.03 0.63 3.06
C PRO A 39 4.93 0.71 1.54
N TYR A 40 6.08 0.71 0.89
CA TYR A 40 6.11 0.79 -0.56
C TYR A 40 7.30 0.00 -1.08
N LEU A 41 7.21 -0.34 -2.36
CA LEU A 41 8.27 -1.00 -3.09
C LEU A 41 8.69 -0.08 -4.21
N LYS A 42 9.98 0.07 -4.39
CA LYS A 42 10.50 0.86 -5.50
C LYS A 42 11.43 -0.01 -6.32
N TRP A 43 11.07 -0.20 -7.56
CA TRP A 43 11.88 -0.95 -8.49
C TRP A 43 12.23 -0.03 -9.65
N ARG A 44 13.51 0.40 -9.69
CA ARG A 44 13.95 1.41 -10.65
C ARG A 44 13.15 2.68 -10.38
N HIS A 45 12.38 3.15 -11.35
CA HIS A 45 11.57 4.34 -11.18
C HIS A 45 10.10 4.00 -10.94
N LEU A 46 9.78 2.71 -10.82
CA LEU A 46 8.40 2.29 -10.60
C LEU A 46 8.12 2.20 -9.11
N LEU A 47 7.00 2.78 -8.73
CA LEU A 47 6.54 2.75 -7.35
C LEU A 47 5.36 1.79 -7.26
N ARG A 48 5.44 0.84 -6.36
CA ARG A 48 4.39 -0.16 -6.21
C ARG A 48 4.13 -0.42 -4.73
N PHE A 49 2.96 -0.98 -4.47
CA PHE A 49 2.52 -1.24 -3.11
C PHE A 49 1.97 -2.66 -3.04
N ASP A 50 2.34 -3.37 -1.99
CA ASP A 50 1.83 -4.72 -1.76
C ASP A 50 0.50 -4.61 -1.02
N PRO A 51 -0.60 -5.12 -1.59
CA PRO A 51 -1.90 -5.00 -0.94
C PRO A 51 -1.91 -5.56 0.49
N ALA A 52 -1.22 -6.65 0.74
CA ALA A 52 -1.18 -7.23 2.07
C ALA A 52 -0.50 -6.29 3.06
N GLU A 53 0.58 -5.64 2.63
CA GLU A 53 1.28 -4.69 3.47
C GLU A 53 0.44 -3.45 3.72
N ILE A 54 -0.29 -3.00 2.70
CA ILE A 54 -1.17 -1.86 2.87
C ILE A 54 -2.28 -2.18 3.86
N ASP A 55 -2.85 -3.37 3.76
CA ASP A 55 -3.90 -3.77 4.70
C ASP A 55 -3.37 -3.81 6.14
N ALA A 56 -2.18 -4.38 6.33
CA ALA A 56 -1.59 -4.44 7.65
C ALA A 56 -1.29 -3.03 8.18
N TRP A 57 -0.81 -2.16 7.30
CA TRP A 57 -0.52 -0.78 7.66
C TRP A 57 -1.79 -0.04 8.06
N LEU A 58 -2.88 -0.27 7.33
CA LEU A 58 -4.15 0.33 7.68
C LEU A 58 -4.62 -0.13 9.05
N ASP A 59 -4.44 -1.41 9.35
CA ASP A 59 -4.86 -1.93 10.65
C ASP A 59 -4.08 -1.28 11.78
N VAL A 60 -2.77 -1.10 11.59
CA VAL A 60 -1.94 -0.46 12.60
C VAL A 60 -2.36 0.99 12.82
N ASN A 61 -2.79 1.65 11.76
CA ASN A 61 -3.17 3.06 11.82
C ASN A 61 -4.65 3.26 12.12
N ARG A 62 -5.39 2.18 12.26
CA ARG A 62 -6.80 2.28 12.55
C ARG A 62 -6.99 2.64 14.01
N ARG A 63 -7.81 3.63 14.25
CA ARG A 63 -8.11 4.02 15.61
C ARG A 63 -9.32 3.22 16.09
N PRO A 64 -9.24 2.66 17.30
CA PRO A 64 -10.39 1.96 17.82
C PRO A 64 -11.53 2.94 18.06
N PRO A 65 -12.76 2.46 17.97
CA PRO A 65 -13.90 3.33 18.26
C PRO A 65 -13.83 3.82 19.69
N ALA A 66 -14.33 5.01 19.89
CA ALA A 66 -14.38 5.58 21.23
C ALA A 66 -15.27 4.71 22.10
N ALA A 67 -14.79 4.43 23.28
CA ALA A 67 -15.55 3.60 24.19
C ALA A 67 -16.74 4.34 24.77
#